data_a6e86807f85de90e134c63af8f60dfb9
#
_entry.id   a6e86807f85de90e134c63af8f60dfb9
#
_cell.length_a   1.000
_cell.length_b   1.000
_cell.length_c   1.000
_cell.angle_alpha   90.00
_cell.angle_beta   90.00
_cell.angle_gamma   90.00
#
_symmetry.space_group_name_H-M   'P 1'
#
loop_
_entity.id
_entity.type
_entity.pdbx_description
1 polymer ?
#
loop_
_entity_poly.entity_id
_entity_poly.type
_entity_poly.pdbx_seq_one_letter_code
_entity_poly.pdbx_strand_id
1 'polypeptide(L)'
;SLHDALPISLEGVVDKLKKGAVVADVGCGHGVSTRLMAEAFPKSTFYGFDYHDGSIQTARQSAREAGLSDRVHFETHSAKTFPAKGYDLVCFFDCLHDMGDPVGALKHTRSTLADDGTCLLIEPFANDRLEDNLNPIGRVYYAASTMICTPASLDQEVGLALGAQAGEARLREVARQGGF
;
A
#
# COMPACT_ATOMS: atom_id res chain seq x y z
N SER A 1 -18.28 1.44 2.47
CA SER A 1 -17.21 2.46 2.44
C SER A 1 -15.87 1.80 2.76
N LEU A 2 -14.75 2.42 2.40
CA LEU A 2 -13.40 1.97 2.80
C LEU A 2 -13.28 1.79 4.32
N HIS A 3 -14.10 2.48 5.11
CA HIS A 3 -14.16 2.35 6.57
C HIS A 3 -14.53 0.95 7.05
N ASP A 4 -15.33 0.22 6.28
CA ASP A 4 -15.91 -1.03 6.74
C ASP A 4 -15.20 -2.26 6.14
N ALA A 5 -14.46 -2.10 5.06
CA ALA A 5 -14.00 -3.23 4.26
C ALA A 5 -12.55 -3.70 4.58
N LEU A 6 -11.66 -2.79 4.93
CA LEU A 6 -10.22 -3.11 4.93
C LEU A 6 -9.70 -3.84 6.17
N PRO A 7 -10.03 -3.45 7.40
CA PRO A 7 -9.52 -4.16 8.58
C PRO A 7 -10.36 -5.36 9.00
N ILE A 8 -11.63 -5.44 8.56
CA ILE A 8 -12.59 -6.46 9.02
C ILE A 8 -12.19 -7.86 8.57
N SER A 9 -11.49 -7.97 7.44
CA SER A 9 -11.03 -9.25 6.91
C SER A 9 -9.76 -9.80 7.57
N LEU A 10 -9.08 -8.98 8.40
CA LEU A 10 -7.83 -9.36 9.06
C LEU A 10 -8.06 -9.61 10.55
N GLU A 11 -7.96 -10.86 10.98
CA GLU A 11 -8.18 -11.25 12.36
C GLU A 11 -7.25 -10.48 13.32
N GLY A 12 -7.85 -9.87 14.37
CA GLY A 12 -7.14 -9.14 15.40
C GLY A 12 -6.61 -7.74 15.05
N VAL A 13 -6.51 -7.39 13.76
CA VAL A 13 -5.96 -6.09 13.33
C VAL A 13 -6.82 -4.92 13.80
N VAL A 14 -8.15 -5.02 13.66
CA VAL A 14 -9.09 -3.98 14.13
C VAL A 14 -8.94 -3.72 15.63
N ASP A 15 -8.75 -4.76 16.41
CA ASP A 15 -8.60 -4.63 17.87
C ASP A 15 -7.27 -3.95 18.23
N LYS A 16 -6.18 -4.23 17.52
CA LYS A 16 -4.91 -3.50 17.65
C LYS A 16 -5.11 -2.02 17.34
N LEU A 17 -5.73 -1.69 16.19
CA LEU A 17 -6.01 -0.32 15.76
C LEU A 17 -6.86 0.45 16.78
N LYS A 18 -7.88 -0.18 17.36
CA LYS A 18 -8.73 0.43 18.41
C LYS A 18 -7.99 0.66 19.74
N LYS A 19 -7.01 -0.18 20.07
CA LYS A 19 -6.21 -0.05 21.28
C LYS A 19 -5.10 0.99 21.15
N GLY A 20 -4.60 1.21 19.96
CA GLY A 20 -3.48 2.08 19.61
C GLY A 20 -2.38 1.27 18.97
N ALA A 21 -2.23 1.41 17.65
CA ALA A 21 -1.26 0.72 16.82
C ALA A 21 -0.36 1.71 16.09
N VAL A 22 0.79 1.26 15.63
CA VAL A 22 1.68 1.99 14.73
C VAL A 22 1.49 1.44 13.31
N VAL A 23 1.05 2.30 12.41
CA VAL A 23 0.66 1.92 11.04
C VAL A 23 1.51 2.62 10.01
N ALA A 24 1.98 1.90 9.00
CA ALA A 24 2.57 2.47 7.79
C ALA A 24 1.64 2.30 6.58
N ASP A 25 1.54 3.34 5.77
CA ASP A 25 0.85 3.38 4.48
C ASP A 25 1.91 3.69 3.41
N VAL A 26 2.33 2.67 2.67
CA VAL A 26 3.44 2.74 1.72
C VAL A 26 2.89 2.95 0.30
N GLY A 27 3.40 3.97 -0.39
CA GLY A 27 2.80 4.46 -1.63
C GLY A 27 1.53 5.27 -1.35
N CYS A 28 1.52 6.05 -0.27
CA CYS A 28 0.32 6.74 0.22
C CYS A 28 -0.18 7.88 -0.68
N GLY A 29 0.58 8.30 -1.68
CA GLY A 29 0.24 9.41 -2.56
C GLY A 29 -0.11 10.68 -1.78
N HIS A 30 -1.30 11.21 -1.99
CA HIS A 30 -1.81 12.40 -1.28
C HIS A 30 -2.35 12.12 0.14
N GLY A 31 -2.14 10.90 0.68
CA GLY A 31 -2.46 10.54 2.06
C GLY A 31 -3.94 10.34 2.37
N VAL A 32 -4.76 10.06 1.37
CA VAL A 32 -6.22 9.91 1.57
C VAL A 32 -6.53 8.67 2.43
N SER A 33 -5.95 7.51 2.09
CA SER A 33 -6.08 6.25 2.85
C SER A 33 -5.56 6.40 4.29
N THR A 34 -4.38 6.99 4.45
CA THR A 34 -3.76 7.26 5.75
C THR A 34 -4.66 8.10 6.64
N ARG A 35 -5.22 9.18 6.10
CA ARG A 35 -6.12 10.08 6.82
C ARG A 35 -7.42 9.39 7.22
N LEU A 36 -8.06 8.65 6.29
CA LEU A 36 -9.29 7.92 6.58
C LEU A 36 -9.10 6.87 7.69
N MET A 37 -7.99 6.15 7.67
CA MET A 37 -7.64 5.22 8.76
C MET A 37 -7.44 5.97 10.08
N ALA A 38 -6.75 7.12 10.06
CA ALA A 38 -6.52 7.90 11.26
C ALA A 38 -7.83 8.46 11.86
N GLU A 39 -8.76 8.90 11.04
CA GLU A 39 -10.10 9.33 11.50
C GLU A 39 -10.88 8.18 12.15
N ALA A 40 -10.78 6.98 11.57
CA ALA A 40 -11.47 5.78 12.08
C ALA A 40 -10.85 5.22 13.37
N PHE A 41 -9.54 5.38 13.56
CA PHE A 41 -8.79 4.80 14.69
C PHE A 41 -7.99 5.86 15.45
N PRO A 42 -8.65 6.68 16.28
CA PRO A 42 -8.06 7.87 16.89
C PRO A 42 -6.96 7.60 17.93
N LYS A 43 -6.77 6.36 18.37
CA LYS A 43 -5.71 5.97 19.30
C LYS A 43 -4.41 5.55 18.60
N SER A 44 -4.47 5.30 17.30
CA SER A 44 -3.33 4.82 16.50
C SER A 44 -2.53 5.97 15.90
N THR A 45 -1.27 5.70 15.63
CA THR A 45 -0.34 6.62 14.94
C THR A 45 -0.07 6.10 13.53
N PHE A 46 -0.11 7.00 12.55
CA PHE A 46 0.00 6.65 11.15
C PHE A 46 1.18 7.35 10.48
N TYR A 47 1.90 6.60 9.67
CA TYR A 47 3.00 7.08 8.84
C TYR A 47 2.67 6.80 7.39
N GLY A 48 2.59 7.85 6.56
CA GLY A 48 2.45 7.72 5.11
C GLY A 48 3.80 7.94 4.43
N PHE A 49 4.17 7.04 3.55
CA PHE A 49 5.42 7.11 2.79
C PHE A 49 5.13 7.09 1.29
N ASP A 50 5.78 8.01 0.58
CA ASP A 50 5.77 8.04 -0.89
C ASP A 50 7.11 8.59 -1.37
N TYR A 51 7.54 8.16 -2.55
CA TYR A 51 8.79 8.68 -3.13
C TYR A 51 8.62 10.06 -3.77
N HIS A 52 7.37 10.45 -4.10
CA HIS A 52 7.06 11.71 -4.76
C HIS A 52 6.82 12.84 -3.73
N ASP A 53 7.80 13.74 -3.62
CA ASP A 53 7.77 14.82 -2.63
C ASP A 53 6.54 15.74 -2.74
N GLY A 54 6.10 16.05 -3.96
CA GLY A 54 4.88 16.86 -4.17
C GLY A 54 3.62 16.22 -3.61
N SER A 55 3.49 14.90 -3.71
CA SER A 55 2.39 14.14 -3.09
C SER A 55 2.46 14.23 -1.57
N ILE A 56 3.65 14.07 -0.99
CA ILE A 56 3.88 14.17 0.46
C ILE A 56 3.57 15.57 0.99
N GLN A 57 3.93 16.63 0.25
CA GLN A 57 3.57 18.01 0.65
C GLN A 57 2.05 18.20 0.68
N THR A 58 1.33 17.69 -0.33
CA THR A 58 -0.13 17.73 -0.37
C THR A 58 -0.75 16.93 0.78
N ALA A 59 -0.22 15.74 1.07
CA ALA A 59 -0.67 14.90 2.17
C ALA A 59 -0.49 15.58 3.53
N ARG A 60 0.67 16.21 3.76
CA ARG A 60 0.93 17.01 4.98
C ARG A 60 -0.04 18.17 5.14
N GLN A 61 -0.34 18.87 4.05
CA GLN A 61 -1.31 19.97 4.08
C GLN A 61 -2.70 19.45 4.45
N SER A 62 -3.17 18.38 3.80
CA SER A 62 -4.47 17.77 4.09
C SER A 62 -4.59 17.28 5.54
N ALA A 63 -3.51 16.72 6.12
CA ALA A 63 -3.52 16.28 7.52
C ALA A 63 -3.60 17.47 8.49
N ARG A 64 -2.90 18.58 8.20
CA ARG A 64 -3.00 19.82 9.00
C ARG A 64 -4.42 20.38 8.98
N GLU A 65 -5.02 20.47 7.81
CA GLU A 65 -6.40 20.98 7.63
C GLU A 65 -7.43 20.12 8.34
N ALA A 66 -7.19 18.79 8.42
CA ALA A 66 -8.02 17.84 9.16
C ALA A 66 -7.73 17.80 10.68
N GLY A 67 -6.73 18.56 11.19
CA GLY A 67 -6.35 18.55 12.62
C GLY A 67 -5.73 17.23 13.08
N LEU A 68 -5.02 16.51 12.18
CA LEU A 68 -4.47 15.17 12.45
C LEU A 68 -2.94 15.15 12.63
N SER A 69 -2.28 16.32 12.65
CA SER A 69 -0.81 16.43 12.62
C SER A 69 -0.09 15.86 13.84
N ASP A 70 -0.79 15.63 14.93
CA ASP A 70 -0.27 15.03 16.17
C ASP A 70 -0.03 13.53 16.05
N ARG A 71 -0.71 12.86 15.13
CA ARG A 71 -0.68 11.39 14.99
C ARG A 71 -0.63 10.88 13.54
N VAL A 72 -0.57 11.78 12.55
CA VAL A 72 -0.39 11.43 11.13
C VAL A 72 0.85 12.15 10.60
N HIS A 73 1.81 11.36 10.17
CA HIS A 73 3.12 11.82 9.70
C HIS A 73 3.34 11.36 8.27
N PHE A 74 3.77 12.28 7.40
CA PHE A 74 4.09 11.95 6.01
C PHE A 74 5.54 12.24 5.72
N GLU A 75 6.27 11.28 5.15
CA GLU A 75 7.69 11.38 4.86
C GLU A 75 8.00 10.90 3.44
N THR A 76 8.95 11.58 2.78
CA THR A 76 9.39 11.20 1.44
C THR A 76 10.40 10.07 1.53
N HIS A 77 9.94 8.84 1.25
CA HIS A 77 10.75 7.63 1.22
C HIS A 77 10.27 6.68 0.15
N SER A 78 11.19 5.91 -0.42
CA SER A 78 10.81 4.78 -1.28
C SER A 78 10.29 3.60 -0.44
N ALA A 79 9.58 2.68 -1.08
CA ALA A 79 9.10 1.45 -0.44
C ALA A 79 10.22 0.52 0.07
N LYS A 80 11.47 0.80 -0.28
CA LYS A 80 12.67 0.05 0.16
C LYS A 80 13.50 0.76 1.23
N THR A 81 13.12 1.98 1.64
CA THR A 81 13.96 2.81 2.52
C THR A 81 13.20 3.50 3.65
N PHE A 82 11.88 3.32 3.77
CA PHE A 82 11.14 3.94 4.86
C PHE A 82 11.59 3.43 6.24
N PRO A 83 11.59 4.28 7.28
CA PRO A 83 12.14 3.93 8.59
C PRO A 83 11.43 2.75 9.25
N ALA A 84 12.20 1.83 9.85
CA ALA A 84 11.64 0.77 10.68
C ALA A 84 11.19 1.33 12.04
N LYS A 85 9.97 0.99 12.46
CA LYS A 85 9.38 1.44 13.74
C LYS A 85 8.68 0.30 14.51
N GLY A 86 8.76 -0.94 14.02
CA GLY A 86 7.99 -2.05 14.58
C GLY A 86 6.50 -1.87 14.31
N TYR A 87 6.12 -1.78 13.04
CA TYR A 87 4.72 -1.52 12.65
C TYR A 87 3.82 -2.71 12.98
N ASP A 88 2.67 -2.42 13.58
CA ASP A 88 1.59 -3.38 13.76
C ASP A 88 0.87 -3.70 12.45
N LEU A 89 0.84 -2.74 11.55
CA LEU A 89 0.23 -2.87 10.23
C LEU A 89 1.02 -2.06 9.19
N VAL A 90 1.38 -2.69 8.08
CA VAL A 90 1.88 -2.01 6.89
C VAL A 90 0.91 -2.24 5.74
N CYS A 91 0.46 -1.17 5.10
CA CYS A 91 -0.51 -1.20 4.01
C CYS A 91 0.12 -0.79 2.68
N PHE A 92 -0.31 -1.44 1.61
CA PHE A 92 -0.13 -1.02 0.22
C PHE A 92 -1.52 -0.97 -0.42
N PHE A 93 -1.92 0.21 -0.89
CA PHE A 93 -3.23 0.42 -1.50
C PHE A 93 -3.06 0.81 -2.97
N ASP A 94 -3.30 -0.14 -3.87
CA ASP A 94 -3.29 0.09 -5.31
C ASP A 94 -1.97 0.71 -5.81
N CYS A 95 -0.83 0.18 -5.35
CA CYS A 95 0.47 0.78 -5.65
C CYS A 95 1.62 -0.23 -5.82
N LEU A 96 1.51 -1.46 -5.29
CA LEU A 96 2.60 -2.43 -5.37
C LEU A 96 2.89 -2.84 -6.82
N HIS A 97 1.86 -2.91 -7.65
CA HIS A 97 1.96 -3.28 -9.06
C HIS A 97 2.67 -2.24 -9.94
N ASP A 98 2.76 -0.98 -9.47
CA ASP A 98 3.48 0.12 -10.14
C ASP A 98 4.97 0.16 -9.77
N MET A 99 5.37 -0.57 -8.72
CA MET A 99 6.76 -0.58 -8.26
C MET A 99 7.64 -1.41 -9.19
N GLY A 100 8.85 -0.91 -9.45
CA GLY A 100 9.84 -1.66 -10.22
C GLY A 100 10.35 -2.89 -9.49
N ASP A 101 10.51 -2.80 -8.16
CA ASP A 101 10.97 -3.89 -7.28
C ASP A 101 9.99 -4.20 -6.15
N PRO A 102 8.82 -4.79 -6.46
CA PRO A 102 7.82 -5.12 -5.44
C PRO A 102 8.31 -6.20 -4.46
N VAL A 103 9.19 -7.10 -4.88
CA VAL A 103 9.81 -8.10 -3.99
C VAL A 103 10.72 -7.42 -2.98
N GLY A 104 11.57 -6.49 -3.42
CA GLY A 104 12.43 -5.70 -2.53
C GLY A 104 11.63 -4.84 -1.56
N ALA A 105 10.53 -4.23 -2.02
CA ALA A 105 9.60 -3.49 -1.17
C ALA A 105 9.00 -4.36 -0.06
N LEU A 106 8.56 -5.58 -0.38
CA LEU A 106 8.01 -6.51 0.60
C LEU A 106 9.08 -7.08 1.55
N LYS A 107 10.30 -7.35 1.07
CA LYS A 107 11.43 -7.73 1.94
C LYS A 107 11.73 -6.65 2.97
N HIS A 108 11.77 -5.39 2.53
CA HIS A 108 11.94 -4.26 3.44
C HIS A 108 10.78 -4.17 4.43
N THR A 109 9.54 -4.25 3.95
CA THR A 109 8.34 -4.28 4.81
C THR A 109 8.46 -5.35 5.89
N ARG A 110 8.84 -6.58 5.53
CA ARG A 110 8.99 -7.68 6.51
C ARG A 110 9.97 -7.32 7.63
N SER A 111 11.05 -6.59 7.31
CA SER A 111 12.05 -6.15 8.30
C SER A 111 11.58 -4.98 9.19
N THR A 112 10.52 -4.28 8.82
CA THR A 112 9.98 -3.12 9.56
C THR A 112 8.80 -3.43 10.46
N LEU A 113 8.17 -4.61 10.27
CA LEU A 113 7.04 -5.06 11.07
C LEU A 113 7.45 -5.44 12.50
N ALA A 114 6.53 -5.27 13.43
CA ALA A 114 6.59 -5.94 14.73
C ALA A 114 6.50 -7.46 14.57
N ASP A 115 6.85 -8.23 15.62
CA ASP A 115 6.87 -9.70 15.57
C ASP A 115 5.49 -10.28 15.17
N ASP A 116 4.40 -9.66 15.61
CA ASP A 116 3.02 -10.00 15.29
C ASP A 116 2.36 -9.00 14.33
N GLY A 117 3.18 -8.23 13.60
CA GLY A 117 2.73 -7.24 12.63
C GLY A 117 2.16 -7.88 11.36
N THR A 118 1.24 -7.18 10.72
CA THR A 118 0.52 -7.62 9.52
C THR A 118 0.89 -6.76 8.32
N CYS A 119 1.05 -7.37 7.16
CA CYS A 119 1.12 -6.67 5.87
C CYS A 119 -0.22 -6.82 5.14
N LEU A 120 -0.83 -5.71 4.73
CA LEU A 120 -2.06 -5.66 3.95
C LEU A 120 -1.77 -5.17 2.53
N LEU A 121 -2.07 -6.03 1.55
CA LEU A 121 -1.98 -5.70 0.14
C LEU A 121 -3.39 -5.60 -0.45
N ILE A 122 -3.73 -4.44 -1.02
CA ILE A 122 -4.96 -4.22 -1.77
C ILE A 122 -4.56 -3.79 -3.18
N GLU A 123 -4.90 -4.63 -4.14
CA GLU A 123 -4.59 -4.44 -5.54
C GLU A 123 -5.86 -4.61 -6.40
N PRO A 124 -5.90 -4.10 -7.63
CA PRO A 124 -7.03 -4.32 -8.52
C PRO A 124 -7.30 -5.80 -8.73
N PHE A 125 -8.56 -6.19 -8.65
CA PHE A 125 -8.93 -7.58 -8.86
C PHE A 125 -8.67 -8.01 -10.31
N ALA A 126 -7.98 -9.14 -10.45
CA ALA A 126 -7.84 -9.86 -11.71
C ALA A 126 -7.83 -11.36 -11.44
N ASN A 127 -8.38 -12.11 -12.39
CA ASN A 127 -8.17 -13.56 -12.44
C ASN A 127 -6.74 -13.87 -12.92
N ASP A 128 -6.23 -15.04 -12.59
CA ASP A 128 -4.86 -15.44 -12.94
C ASP A 128 -4.66 -15.70 -14.44
N ARG A 129 -5.74 -16.03 -15.16
CA ARG A 129 -5.69 -16.32 -16.60
C ARG A 129 -6.24 -15.13 -17.38
N LEU A 130 -5.57 -14.81 -18.48
CA LEU A 130 -5.99 -13.71 -19.37
C LEU A 130 -7.43 -13.87 -19.86
N GLU A 131 -7.80 -15.11 -20.24
CA GLU A 131 -9.11 -15.42 -20.82
C GLU A 131 -10.25 -15.07 -19.87
N ASP A 132 -10.03 -15.24 -18.57
CA ASP A 132 -11.03 -14.96 -17.53
C ASP A 132 -11.21 -13.47 -17.25
N ASN A 133 -10.31 -12.63 -17.77
CA ASN A 133 -10.33 -11.17 -17.68
C ASN A 133 -10.87 -10.48 -18.96
N LEU A 134 -11.28 -11.25 -19.98
CA LEU A 134 -11.80 -10.70 -21.25
C LEU A 134 -13.23 -10.19 -21.08
N ASN A 135 -13.40 -9.17 -20.26
CA ASN A 135 -14.66 -8.51 -19.95
C ASN A 135 -14.49 -6.98 -19.96
N PRO A 136 -15.55 -6.17 -19.87
CA PRO A 136 -15.45 -4.71 -19.91
C PRO A 136 -14.51 -4.12 -18.84
N ILE A 137 -14.52 -4.67 -17.63
CA ILE A 137 -13.65 -4.20 -16.52
C ILE A 137 -12.20 -4.52 -16.82
N GLY A 138 -11.90 -5.77 -17.19
CA GLY A 138 -10.54 -6.19 -17.56
C GLY A 138 -9.99 -5.36 -18.72
N ARG A 139 -10.82 -5.04 -19.73
CA ARG A 139 -10.41 -4.16 -20.84
C ARG A 139 -9.92 -2.79 -20.36
N VAL A 140 -10.62 -2.16 -19.42
CA VAL A 140 -10.23 -0.87 -18.87
C VAL A 140 -8.92 -0.98 -18.10
N TYR A 141 -8.80 -1.97 -17.21
CA TYR A 141 -7.60 -2.16 -16.40
C TYR A 141 -6.37 -2.56 -17.22
N TYR A 142 -6.50 -3.43 -18.24
CA TYR A 142 -5.39 -3.74 -19.14
C TYR A 142 -4.95 -2.52 -19.95
N ALA A 143 -5.89 -1.70 -20.43
CA ALA A 143 -5.56 -0.47 -21.16
C ALA A 143 -4.81 0.51 -20.24
N ALA A 144 -5.32 0.78 -19.06
CA ALA A 144 -4.67 1.65 -18.06
C ALA A 144 -3.29 1.12 -17.67
N SER A 145 -3.20 -0.18 -17.35
CA SER A 145 -1.95 -0.84 -16.97
C SER A 145 -0.89 -0.76 -18.06
N THR A 146 -1.28 -0.95 -19.32
CA THR A 146 -0.36 -0.84 -20.47
C THR A 146 0.16 0.59 -20.66
N MET A 147 -0.66 1.59 -20.39
CA MET A 147 -0.31 3.00 -20.63
C MET A 147 0.40 3.66 -19.44
N ILE A 148 0.18 3.18 -18.22
CA ILE A 148 0.61 3.83 -16.98
C ILE A 148 1.45 2.87 -16.12
N CYS A 149 0.84 1.82 -15.57
CA CYS A 149 1.46 0.99 -14.53
C CYS A 149 2.71 0.24 -15.03
N THR A 150 2.58 -0.43 -16.18
CA THR A 150 3.69 -1.21 -16.76
C THR A 150 4.87 -0.31 -17.15
N PRO A 151 4.70 0.81 -17.90
CA PRO A 151 5.80 1.72 -18.18
C PRO A 151 6.41 2.34 -16.92
N ALA A 152 5.60 2.72 -15.93
CA ALA A 152 6.09 3.28 -14.67
C ALA A 152 6.99 2.29 -13.92
N SER A 153 6.59 1.02 -13.87
CA SER A 153 7.41 -0.03 -13.25
C SER A 153 8.69 -0.31 -14.02
N LEU A 154 8.62 -0.36 -15.36
CA LEU A 154 9.80 -0.61 -16.23
C LEU A 154 10.85 0.50 -16.17
N ASP A 155 10.45 1.74 -15.88
CA ASP A 155 11.37 2.89 -15.74
C ASP A 155 12.09 2.91 -14.38
N GLN A 156 11.74 2.02 -13.47
CA GLN A 156 12.36 1.90 -12.14
C GLN A 156 13.38 0.76 -12.12
N GLU A 157 14.23 0.76 -11.07
CA GLU A 157 15.15 -0.34 -10.77
C GLU A 157 14.42 -1.69 -10.71
N VAL A 158 14.99 -2.73 -11.29
CA VAL A 158 14.44 -4.09 -11.49
C VAL A 158 13.39 -4.17 -12.59
N GLY A 159 12.37 -3.29 -12.60
CA GLY A 159 11.37 -3.25 -13.66
C GLY A 159 10.54 -4.53 -13.79
N LEU A 160 10.01 -5.08 -12.67
CA LEU A 160 9.27 -6.37 -12.68
C LEU A 160 7.97 -6.30 -13.48
N ALA A 161 7.39 -5.11 -13.65
CA ALA A 161 6.22 -4.83 -14.47
C ALA A 161 5.02 -5.75 -14.18
N LEU A 162 4.61 -5.82 -12.91
CA LEU A 162 3.42 -6.60 -12.51
C LEU A 162 2.18 -6.14 -13.26
N GLY A 163 1.97 -4.81 -13.29
CA GLY A 163 0.78 -4.19 -13.85
C GLY A 163 -0.48 -4.46 -13.02
N ALA A 164 -1.52 -3.66 -13.26
CA ALA A 164 -2.76 -3.68 -12.49
C ALA A 164 -3.61 -4.96 -12.67
N GLN A 165 -3.19 -5.89 -13.51
CA GLN A 165 -3.88 -7.15 -13.78
C GLN A 165 -2.98 -8.37 -13.49
N ALA A 166 -2.19 -8.30 -12.44
CA ALA A 166 -1.23 -9.35 -12.08
C ALA A 166 -1.90 -10.68 -11.68
N GLY A 167 -3.10 -10.65 -11.10
CA GLY A 167 -3.78 -11.82 -10.57
C GLY A 167 -3.24 -12.27 -9.20
N GLU A 168 -4.04 -13.08 -8.51
CA GLU A 168 -3.73 -13.51 -7.14
C GLU A 168 -2.48 -14.39 -7.07
N ALA A 169 -2.34 -15.36 -7.98
CA ALA A 169 -1.20 -16.29 -7.96
C ALA A 169 0.14 -15.54 -8.12
N ARG A 170 0.18 -14.51 -8.98
CA ARG A 170 1.38 -13.71 -9.18
C ARG A 170 1.70 -12.86 -7.97
N LEU A 171 0.69 -12.22 -7.37
CA LEU A 171 0.85 -11.44 -6.14
C LEU A 171 1.29 -12.30 -4.97
N ARG A 172 0.74 -13.51 -4.80
CA ARG A 172 1.20 -14.49 -3.79
C ARG A 172 2.66 -14.88 -3.98
N GLU A 173 3.10 -15.10 -5.21
CA GLU A 173 4.50 -15.44 -5.48
C GLU A 173 5.44 -14.28 -5.11
N VAL A 174 5.05 -13.04 -5.43
CA VAL A 174 5.80 -11.84 -5.02
C VAL A 174 5.86 -11.71 -3.50
N ALA A 175 4.74 -11.94 -2.81
CA ALA A 175 4.68 -11.92 -1.35
C ALA A 175 5.59 -13.01 -0.74
N ARG A 176 5.52 -14.24 -1.25
CA ARG A 176 6.38 -15.35 -0.81
C ARG A 176 7.87 -15.02 -0.99
N GLN A 177 8.26 -14.44 -2.12
CA GLN A 177 9.65 -14.01 -2.37
C GLN A 177 10.04 -12.85 -1.44
N GLY A 178 9.08 -12.03 -1.02
CA GLY A 178 9.22 -10.96 -0.03
C GLY A 178 9.32 -11.43 1.42
N GLY A 179 9.08 -12.73 1.69
CA GLY A 179 9.18 -13.32 3.03
C GLY A 179 7.86 -13.40 3.81
N PHE A 180 6.71 -13.40 3.09
CA PHE A 180 5.35 -13.55 3.63
C PHE A 180 4.72 -14.90 3.26
#